data_b1d60593b9c3e5270cd5f46effc9b263
#
_entry.id   b1d60593b9c3e5270cd5f46effc9b263
#
_cell.length_a   1.000
_cell.length_b   1.000
_cell.length_c   1.000
_cell.angle_alpha   90.00
_cell.angle_beta   90.00
_cell.angle_gamma   90.00
#
_symmetry.space_group_name_H-M   'P 1'
#
loop_
_entity.id
_entity.type
_entity.pdbx_description
1 polymer ?
#
loop_
_entity_poly.entity_id
_entity_poly.type
_entity_poly.pdbx_seq_one_letter_code
_entity_poly.pdbx_strand_id
1 'polypeptide(L)'
;MAERKIIHVDMDAFFASVEQLDNPDLKGRPIAVGHDAPRSVVATASYEARKFGVHSAQPMAQAKRRCDQLVIVEPHFARYREVSAQVHEIFHRYTDIVEPISVDEAFLDVTENKKGITLAMDIAKEIRQAIWDELHLTASAGVSCNKLLAKIASDFRKPNGLTVVHPQRIQAFLQHLPVENLWGVGPKTKQKMYDLMVHTCGQLREVPLEILKLEFGKMGQVFYDFARGIDNRPVVTDWIRKSVGCEETFESDISKPSAAIIVLYQAVIELVQRIAKCGFEGRTLTLKVKYADFTQVTRSLTQNKVLRDKDDILPLAKQLLAKVDFKQHPFRLLGLSISRTDNDQHEEPRQQWHTGELPFEPY
;
A
#
# COMPACT_ATOMS: atom_id res chain seq x y z
N MET A 1 7.90 20.62 24.30
CA MET A 1 7.41 20.51 22.90
C MET A 1 5.91 20.26 22.98
N ALA A 2 5.11 20.91 22.15
CA ALA A 2 3.68 20.64 22.09
C ALA A 2 3.46 19.17 21.71
N GLU A 3 2.45 18.55 22.32
CA GLU A 3 2.10 17.17 22.03
C GLU A 3 1.55 17.07 20.58
N ARG A 4 2.13 16.21 19.74
CA ARG A 4 1.68 16.04 18.34
C ARG A 4 0.24 15.56 18.29
N LYS A 5 -0.48 16.00 17.28
CA LYS A 5 -1.87 15.61 17.00
C LYS A 5 -1.93 15.01 15.61
N ILE A 6 -1.92 13.69 15.52
CA ILE A 6 -1.89 12.95 14.26
C ILE A 6 -3.25 12.31 14.02
N ILE A 7 -3.80 12.51 12.84
CA ILE A 7 -4.99 11.82 12.36
C ILE A 7 -4.55 10.86 11.24
N HIS A 8 -5.04 9.64 11.27
CA HIS A 8 -5.02 8.72 10.13
C HIS A 8 -6.44 8.58 9.61
N VAL A 9 -6.65 8.86 8.34
CA VAL A 9 -7.93 8.70 7.65
C VAL A 9 -7.79 7.58 6.63
N ASP A 10 -8.78 6.71 6.57
CA ASP A 10 -8.81 5.54 5.68
C ASP A 10 -10.24 5.36 5.15
N MET A 11 -10.38 5.38 3.82
CA MET A 11 -11.68 5.27 3.16
C MET A 11 -12.23 3.85 3.29
N ASP A 12 -13.48 3.72 3.66
CA ASP A 12 -14.11 2.42 3.91
C ASP A 12 -14.38 1.65 2.61
N ALA A 13 -13.71 0.50 2.42
CA ALA A 13 -13.81 -0.36 1.25
C ALA A 13 -13.75 0.43 -0.08
N PHE A 14 -12.75 1.32 -0.21
CA PHE A 14 -12.72 2.45 -1.13
C PHE A 14 -13.17 2.10 -2.55
N PHE A 15 -12.47 1.21 -3.27
CA PHE A 15 -12.85 0.90 -4.66
C PHE A 15 -14.27 0.36 -4.76
N ALA A 16 -14.66 -0.54 -3.85
CA ALA A 16 -16.01 -1.08 -3.84
C ALA A 16 -17.07 0.00 -3.54
N SER A 17 -16.76 0.94 -2.65
CA SER A 17 -17.66 2.05 -2.31
C SER A 17 -17.83 3.03 -3.48
N VAL A 18 -16.75 3.30 -4.24
CA VAL A 18 -16.82 4.12 -5.46
C VAL A 18 -17.66 3.42 -6.54
N GLU A 19 -17.48 2.12 -6.75
CA GLU A 19 -18.32 1.35 -7.70
C GLU A 19 -19.79 1.36 -7.31
N GLN A 20 -20.11 1.23 -6.02
CA GLN A 20 -21.49 1.32 -5.51
C GLN A 20 -22.06 2.75 -5.59
N LEU A 21 -21.21 3.78 -5.56
CA LEU A 21 -21.62 5.17 -5.75
C LEU A 21 -21.99 5.44 -7.21
N ASP A 22 -21.14 5.01 -8.14
CA ASP A 22 -21.30 5.24 -9.57
C ASP A 22 -22.38 4.30 -10.19
N ASN A 23 -22.60 3.12 -9.61
CA ASN A 23 -23.67 2.20 -10.01
C ASN A 23 -24.54 1.81 -8.80
N PRO A 24 -25.70 2.48 -8.62
CA PRO A 24 -26.62 2.20 -7.50
C PRO A 24 -27.15 0.76 -7.42
N ASP A 25 -27.19 0.02 -8.53
CA ASP A 25 -27.64 -1.38 -8.56
C ASP A 25 -26.70 -2.34 -7.81
N LEU A 26 -25.49 -1.88 -7.51
CA LEU A 26 -24.50 -2.60 -6.71
C LEU A 26 -24.67 -2.38 -5.19
N LYS A 27 -25.46 -1.40 -4.77
CA LYS A 27 -25.66 -1.09 -3.34
C LYS A 27 -26.34 -2.26 -2.62
N GLY A 28 -25.77 -2.62 -1.47
CA GLY A 28 -26.26 -3.74 -0.66
C GLY A 28 -25.93 -5.14 -1.20
N ARG A 29 -25.28 -5.24 -2.36
CA ARG A 29 -24.83 -6.50 -2.93
C ARG A 29 -23.38 -6.82 -2.52
N PRO A 30 -23.05 -8.12 -2.33
CA PRO A 30 -21.66 -8.51 -2.14
C PRO A 30 -20.89 -8.32 -3.46
N ILE A 31 -19.97 -7.34 -3.49
CA ILE A 31 -19.12 -7.08 -4.66
C ILE A 31 -17.65 -7.27 -4.33
N ALA A 32 -16.90 -7.71 -5.33
CA ALA A 32 -15.44 -7.73 -5.31
C ALA A 32 -14.94 -7.00 -6.56
N VAL A 33 -14.09 -5.98 -6.34
CA VAL A 33 -13.40 -5.29 -7.43
C VAL A 33 -12.18 -6.10 -7.84
N GLY A 34 -12.04 -6.35 -9.13
CA GLY A 34 -10.95 -7.14 -9.71
C GLY A 34 -11.39 -7.80 -11.02
N HIS A 35 -10.47 -8.50 -11.67
CA HIS A 35 -10.77 -9.18 -12.93
C HIS A 35 -11.32 -10.59 -12.68
N ASP A 36 -12.30 -11.03 -13.48
CA ASP A 36 -12.75 -12.43 -13.46
C ASP A 36 -11.84 -13.31 -14.33
N ALA A 37 -10.62 -13.51 -13.85
CA ALA A 37 -9.58 -14.28 -14.54
C ALA A 37 -8.92 -15.31 -13.61
N PRO A 38 -8.32 -16.40 -14.14
CA PRO A 38 -7.86 -17.54 -13.34
C PRO A 38 -6.85 -17.21 -12.25
N ARG A 39 -6.02 -16.19 -12.44
CA ARG A 39 -4.96 -15.78 -11.49
C ARG A 39 -5.20 -14.42 -10.87
N SER A 40 -6.40 -13.88 -11.08
CA SER A 40 -6.80 -12.59 -10.52
C SER A 40 -7.00 -12.68 -9.01
N VAL A 41 -6.81 -11.53 -8.36
CA VAL A 41 -7.04 -11.32 -6.94
C VAL A 41 -8.09 -10.25 -6.72
N VAL A 42 -8.77 -10.31 -5.58
CA VAL A 42 -9.66 -9.26 -5.11
C VAL A 42 -8.84 -8.03 -4.76
N ALA A 43 -9.05 -6.91 -5.44
CA ALA A 43 -8.45 -5.63 -5.09
C ALA A 43 -9.12 -5.07 -3.82
N THR A 44 -10.46 -5.00 -3.83
CA THR A 44 -11.26 -4.58 -2.66
C THR A 44 -12.58 -5.34 -2.64
N ALA A 45 -13.02 -5.73 -1.44
CA ALA A 45 -14.34 -6.36 -1.21
C ALA A 45 -15.25 -5.40 -0.45
N SER A 46 -16.52 -5.32 -0.86
CA SER A 46 -17.56 -4.59 -0.12
C SER A 46 -17.79 -5.19 1.27
N TYR A 47 -18.38 -4.44 2.18
CA TYR A 47 -18.69 -4.95 3.51
C TYR A 47 -19.69 -6.11 3.47
N GLU A 48 -20.58 -6.14 2.49
CA GLU A 48 -21.48 -7.25 2.23
C GLU A 48 -20.71 -8.52 1.86
N ALA A 49 -19.71 -8.41 0.98
CA ALA A 49 -18.85 -9.54 0.60
C ALA A 49 -17.95 -10.02 1.75
N ARG A 50 -17.46 -9.09 2.59
CA ARG A 50 -16.65 -9.42 3.77
C ARG A 50 -17.39 -10.30 4.78
N LYS A 51 -18.73 -10.22 4.87
CA LYS A 51 -19.56 -11.11 5.72
C LYS A 51 -19.44 -12.60 5.33
N PHE A 52 -19.11 -12.88 4.07
CA PHE A 52 -18.85 -14.23 3.55
C PHE A 52 -17.35 -14.61 3.61
N GLY A 53 -16.51 -13.78 4.23
CA GLY A 53 -15.06 -14.00 4.32
C GLY A 53 -14.31 -13.66 3.03
N VAL A 54 -14.90 -12.88 2.11
CA VAL A 54 -14.19 -12.31 0.96
C VAL A 54 -13.39 -11.10 1.41
N HIS A 55 -12.10 -11.00 1.04
CA HIS A 55 -11.22 -9.92 1.44
C HIS A 55 -10.16 -9.60 0.35
N SER A 56 -9.56 -8.43 0.44
CA SER A 56 -8.47 -7.99 -0.45
C SER A 56 -7.30 -8.98 -0.47
N ALA A 57 -6.61 -9.06 -1.59
CA ALA A 57 -5.51 -9.98 -1.89
C ALA A 57 -5.90 -11.49 -1.95
N GLN A 58 -7.17 -11.83 -1.75
CA GLN A 58 -7.66 -13.20 -1.90
C GLN A 58 -7.77 -13.56 -3.40
N PRO A 59 -7.40 -14.80 -3.82
CA PRO A 59 -7.68 -15.26 -5.18
C PRO A 59 -9.16 -15.16 -5.55
N MET A 60 -9.50 -14.59 -6.72
CA MET A 60 -10.88 -14.39 -7.16
C MET A 60 -11.67 -15.72 -7.21
N ALA A 61 -11.03 -16.78 -7.65
CA ALA A 61 -11.65 -18.12 -7.65
C ALA A 61 -12.03 -18.60 -6.24
N GLN A 62 -11.28 -18.22 -5.19
CA GLN A 62 -11.64 -18.54 -3.82
C GLN A 62 -12.76 -17.64 -3.30
N ALA A 63 -12.76 -16.36 -3.68
CA ALA A 63 -13.83 -15.42 -3.34
C ALA A 63 -15.19 -15.90 -3.88
N LYS A 64 -15.24 -16.35 -5.15
CA LYS A 64 -16.43 -16.95 -5.77
C LYS A 64 -16.97 -18.17 -5.02
N ARG A 65 -16.07 -19.03 -4.52
CA ARG A 65 -16.48 -20.22 -3.73
C ARG A 65 -17.04 -19.86 -2.35
N ARG A 66 -16.68 -18.70 -1.80
CA ARG A 66 -17.18 -18.24 -0.50
C ARG A 66 -18.50 -17.52 -0.57
N CYS A 67 -18.81 -16.92 -1.71
CA CYS A 67 -20.02 -16.14 -1.92
C CYS A 67 -20.57 -16.40 -3.32
N ASP A 68 -21.55 -17.29 -3.45
CA ASP A 68 -22.15 -17.68 -4.74
C ASP A 68 -22.82 -16.50 -5.46
N GLN A 69 -23.29 -15.51 -4.72
CA GLN A 69 -23.93 -14.29 -5.25
C GLN A 69 -22.93 -13.11 -5.41
N LEU A 70 -21.60 -13.40 -5.36
CA LEU A 70 -20.58 -12.37 -5.51
C LEU A 70 -20.65 -11.76 -6.92
N VAL A 71 -20.74 -10.44 -6.96
CA VAL A 71 -20.62 -9.66 -8.21
C VAL A 71 -19.18 -9.20 -8.35
N ILE A 72 -18.54 -9.60 -9.44
CA ILE A 72 -17.21 -9.14 -9.78
C ILE A 72 -17.35 -7.87 -10.61
N VAL A 73 -16.62 -6.82 -10.23
CA VAL A 73 -16.63 -5.51 -10.89
C VAL A 73 -15.22 -5.20 -11.37
N GLU A 74 -15.08 -4.86 -12.65
CA GLU A 74 -13.79 -4.44 -13.21
C GLU A 74 -13.34 -3.14 -12.58
N PRO A 75 -12.02 -2.97 -12.28
CA PRO A 75 -11.53 -1.78 -11.60
C PRO A 75 -11.46 -0.56 -12.52
N HIS A 76 -11.95 0.58 -12.04
CA HIS A 76 -11.88 1.88 -12.72
C HIS A 76 -10.83 2.80 -12.08
N PHE A 77 -9.54 2.48 -12.20
CA PHE A 77 -8.46 3.19 -11.51
C PHE A 77 -8.40 4.70 -11.77
N ALA A 78 -8.81 5.16 -12.96
CA ALA A 78 -8.88 6.60 -13.24
C ALA A 78 -9.90 7.29 -12.33
N ARG A 79 -11.06 6.67 -12.13
CA ARG A 79 -12.12 7.16 -11.25
C ARG A 79 -11.70 7.16 -9.79
N TYR A 80 -10.99 6.12 -9.33
CA TYR A 80 -10.50 6.05 -7.95
C TYR A 80 -9.49 7.17 -7.66
N ARG A 81 -8.61 7.50 -8.61
CA ARG A 81 -7.68 8.63 -8.47
C ARG A 81 -8.39 9.97 -8.42
N GLU A 82 -9.41 10.17 -9.24
CA GLU A 82 -10.23 11.38 -9.22
C GLU A 82 -10.89 11.57 -7.84
N VAL A 83 -11.56 10.54 -7.33
CA VAL A 83 -12.18 10.59 -6.00
C VAL A 83 -11.15 10.78 -4.90
N SER A 84 -10.01 10.10 -4.98
CA SER A 84 -8.90 10.27 -4.04
C SER A 84 -8.40 11.71 -4.01
N ALA A 85 -8.25 12.37 -5.17
CA ALA A 85 -7.87 13.79 -5.24
C ALA A 85 -8.88 14.69 -4.51
N GLN A 86 -10.18 14.45 -4.68
CA GLN A 86 -11.23 15.19 -3.98
C GLN A 86 -11.15 14.98 -2.46
N VAL A 87 -10.86 13.76 -1.99
CA VAL A 87 -10.61 13.47 -0.56
C VAL A 87 -9.41 14.27 -0.04
N HIS A 88 -8.32 14.34 -0.80
CA HIS A 88 -7.13 15.10 -0.44
C HIS A 88 -7.40 16.62 -0.39
N GLU A 89 -8.25 17.14 -1.27
CA GLU A 89 -8.69 18.54 -1.19
C GLU A 89 -9.41 18.85 0.14
N ILE A 90 -10.20 17.91 0.65
CA ILE A 90 -10.82 18.03 1.98
C ILE A 90 -9.74 18.07 3.07
N PHE A 91 -8.72 17.19 3.02
CA PHE A 91 -7.64 17.17 4.00
C PHE A 91 -6.88 18.51 4.05
N HIS A 92 -6.56 19.07 2.90
CA HIS A 92 -5.83 20.33 2.77
C HIS A 92 -6.58 21.57 3.29
N ARG A 93 -7.86 21.48 3.56
CA ARG A 93 -8.62 22.54 4.27
C ARG A 93 -8.19 22.69 5.73
N TYR A 94 -7.57 21.64 6.30
CA TYR A 94 -7.21 21.59 7.72
C TYR A 94 -5.70 21.71 7.96
N THR A 95 -4.89 21.13 7.10
CA THR A 95 -3.42 21.15 7.21
C THR A 95 -2.76 20.95 5.85
N ASP A 96 -1.54 21.48 5.69
CA ASP A 96 -0.69 21.17 4.53
C ASP A 96 0.20 19.96 4.78
N ILE A 97 0.31 19.52 6.06
CA ILE A 97 1.15 18.38 6.45
C ILE A 97 0.32 17.10 6.30
N VAL A 98 0.24 16.62 5.06
CA VAL A 98 -0.48 15.40 4.66
C VAL A 98 0.50 14.43 4.02
N GLU A 99 0.53 13.19 4.52
CA GLU A 99 1.33 12.07 3.97
C GLU A 99 0.39 11.01 3.44
N PRO A 100 0.20 10.89 2.13
CA PRO A 100 -0.53 9.79 1.53
C PRO A 100 0.25 8.48 1.72
N ILE A 101 -0.45 7.40 2.07
CA ILE A 101 0.11 6.05 2.19
C ILE A 101 -0.35 5.22 0.99
N SER A 102 -1.59 5.41 0.57
CA SER A 102 -2.24 4.78 -0.58
C SER A 102 -3.21 5.78 -1.23
N VAL A 103 -3.98 5.33 -2.22
CA VAL A 103 -5.02 6.15 -2.85
C VAL A 103 -6.21 6.43 -1.93
N ASP A 104 -6.32 5.69 -0.82
CA ASP A 104 -7.47 5.71 0.09
C ASP A 104 -7.11 6.03 1.55
N GLU A 105 -5.82 6.16 1.88
CA GLU A 105 -5.41 6.46 3.26
C GLU A 105 -4.29 7.51 3.32
N ALA A 106 -4.35 8.35 4.35
CA ALA A 106 -3.32 9.35 4.62
C ALA A 106 -3.17 9.64 6.11
N PHE A 107 -1.96 10.08 6.49
CA PHE A 107 -1.70 10.75 7.77
C PHE A 107 -1.79 12.26 7.62
N LEU A 108 -2.38 12.90 8.61
CA LEU A 108 -2.45 14.35 8.73
C LEU A 108 -1.82 14.76 10.05
N ASP A 109 -0.86 15.68 10.03
CA ASP A 109 -0.41 16.36 11.24
C ASP A 109 -1.24 17.64 11.40
N VAL A 110 -2.08 17.65 12.43
CA VAL A 110 -2.98 18.77 12.76
C VAL A 110 -2.59 19.44 14.07
N THR A 111 -1.32 19.25 14.50
CA THR A 111 -0.76 19.90 15.71
C THR A 111 -0.97 21.41 15.63
N GLU A 112 -0.61 22.00 14.48
CA GLU A 112 -0.99 23.33 14.06
C GLU A 112 -1.88 23.21 12.82
N ASN A 113 -3.13 23.63 12.93
CA ASN A 113 -4.09 23.47 11.84
C ASN A 113 -4.65 24.82 11.36
N LYS A 114 -5.06 24.87 10.09
CA LYS A 114 -5.51 26.10 9.42
C LYS A 114 -6.77 26.73 10.00
N LYS A 115 -7.58 25.94 10.71
CA LYS A 115 -8.87 26.41 11.26
C LYS A 115 -8.79 26.80 12.74
N GLY A 116 -7.63 26.63 13.40
CA GLY A 116 -7.47 26.90 14.82
C GLY A 116 -8.30 25.99 15.75
N ILE A 117 -8.69 24.80 15.26
CA ILE A 117 -9.47 23.83 16.04
C ILE A 117 -8.55 23.17 17.06
N THR A 118 -8.94 23.24 18.33
CA THR A 118 -8.10 22.76 19.44
C THR A 118 -8.03 21.23 19.51
N LEU A 119 -9.14 20.53 19.24
CA LEU A 119 -9.21 19.10 19.40
C LEU A 119 -9.09 18.38 18.03
N ALA A 120 -8.06 17.56 17.85
CA ALA A 120 -7.89 16.76 16.63
C ALA A 120 -9.07 15.81 16.37
N MET A 121 -9.77 15.37 17.42
CA MET A 121 -11.00 14.60 17.29
C MET A 121 -12.10 15.35 16.53
N ASP A 122 -12.24 16.66 16.75
CA ASP A 122 -13.26 17.46 16.08
C ASP A 122 -12.88 17.71 14.63
N ILE A 123 -11.58 17.90 14.31
CA ILE A 123 -11.08 17.92 12.93
C ILE A 123 -11.41 16.60 12.22
N ALA A 124 -11.15 15.46 12.86
CA ALA A 124 -11.44 14.15 12.27
C ALA A 124 -12.95 13.94 12.02
N LYS A 125 -13.82 14.46 12.88
CA LYS A 125 -15.28 14.46 12.66
C LYS A 125 -15.67 15.31 11.47
N GLU A 126 -15.14 16.54 11.39
CA GLU A 126 -15.44 17.47 10.28
C GLU A 126 -14.96 16.89 8.94
N ILE A 127 -13.75 16.29 8.89
CA ILE A 127 -13.23 15.65 7.68
C ILE A 127 -14.17 14.51 7.22
N ARG A 128 -14.54 13.62 8.13
CA ARG A 128 -15.44 12.49 7.81
C ARG A 128 -16.82 12.98 7.37
N GLN A 129 -17.33 14.01 8.01
CA GLN A 129 -18.61 14.63 7.61
C GLN A 129 -18.51 15.27 6.23
N ALA A 130 -17.44 16.03 5.94
CA ALA A 130 -17.23 16.63 4.63
C ALA A 130 -17.11 15.56 3.52
N ILE A 131 -16.40 14.46 3.77
CA ILE A 131 -16.33 13.33 2.82
C ILE A 131 -17.73 12.77 2.54
N TRP A 132 -18.56 12.61 3.58
CA TRP A 132 -19.93 12.15 3.40
C TRP A 132 -20.80 13.13 2.64
N ASP A 133 -20.79 14.40 3.03
CA ASP A 133 -21.67 15.43 2.45
C ASP A 133 -21.32 15.73 0.99
N GLU A 134 -20.04 15.73 0.64
CA GLU A 134 -19.56 16.12 -0.68
C GLU A 134 -19.38 14.94 -1.64
N LEU A 135 -18.93 13.77 -1.12
CA LEU A 135 -18.57 12.62 -1.95
C LEU A 135 -19.51 11.41 -1.74
N HIS A 136 -20.39 11.44 -0.75
CA HIS A 136 -21.31 10.35 -0.38
C HIS A 136 -20.58 9.02 -0.09
N LEU A 137 -19.34 9.12 0.37
CA LEU A 137 -18.50 8.02 0.81
C LEU A 137 -18.26 8.09 2.31
N THR A 138 -17.87 6.96 2.91
CA THR A 138 -17.49 6.95 4.33
C THR A 138 -15.99 6.73 4.51
N ALA A 139 -15.46 7.30 5.58
CA ALA A 139 -14.09 7.09 6.00
C ALA A 139 -14.04 6.79 7.49
N SER A 140 -13.09 5.94 7.89
CA SER A 140 -12.76 5.70 9.28
C SER A 140 -11.51 6.49 9.67
N ALA A 141 -11.49 7.05 10.88
CA ALA A 141 -10.39 7.87 11.33
C ALA A 141 -9.88 7.43 12.70
N GLY A 142 -8.55 7.47 12.85
CA GLY A 142 -7.86 7.26 14.10
C GLY A 142 -7.10 8.52 14.51
N VAL A 143 -7.16 8.90 15.78
CA VAL A 143 -6.52 10.10 16.32
C VAL A 143 -5.61 9.71 17.48
N SER A 144 -4.34 10.13 17.43
CA SER A 144 -3.38 9.95 18.52
C SER A 144 -2.21 10.93 18.41
N CYS A 145 -1.17 10.73 19.24
CA CYS A 145 0.04 11.54 19.27
C CYS A 145 1.13 11.09 18.26
N ASN A 146 0.94 9.98 17.56
CA ASN A 146 1.88 9.48 16.56
C ASN A 146 1.18 8.63 15.46
N LYS A 147 1.92 8.36 14.39
CA LYS A 147 1.43 7.65 13.21
C LYS A 147 0.99 6.21 13.50
N LEU A 148 1.78 5.47 14.30
CA LEU A 148 1.47 4.09 14.66
C LEU A 148 0.08 3.98 15.31
N LEU A 149 -0.13 4.76 16.36
CA LEU A 149 -1.36 4.70 17.16
C LEU A 149 -2.56 5.23 16.39
N ALA A 150 -2.38 6.28 15.58
CA ALA A 150 -3.44 6.81 14.74
C ALA A 150 -3.89 5.77 13.70
N LYS A 151 -2.94 5.06 13.05
CA LYS A 151 -3.26 4.01 12.08
C LYS A 151 -3.98 2.83 12.73
N ILE A 152 -3.49 2.32 13.84
CA ILE A 152 -4.17 1.23 14.58
C ILE A 152 -5.58 1.66 15.00
N ALA A 153 -5.73 2.90 15.47
CA ALA A 153 -7.02 3.42 15.92
C ALA A 153 -8.04 3.52 14.79
N SER A 154 -7.63 3.85 13.55
CA SER A 154 -8.56 3.96 12.42
C SER A 154 -9.23 2.64 12.06
N ASP A 155 -8.58 1.50 12.34
CA ASP A 155 -9.14 0.17 12.05
C ASP A 155 -10.12 -0.34 13.12
N PHE A 156 -10.14 0.29 14.31
CA PHE A 156 -10.83 -0.27 15.49
C PHE A 156 -12.35 -0.29 15.38
N ARG A 157 -12.92 0.65 14.62
CA ARG A 157 -14.39 0.83 14.50
C ARG A 157 -14.85 0.96 13.05
N LYS A 158 -14.15 0.31 12.11
CA LYS A 158 -14.60 0.27 10.72
C LYS A 158 -15.93 -0.49 10.57
N PRO A 159 -16.83 -0.07 9.69
CA PRO A 159 -16.79 1.12 8.84
C PRO A 159 -17.29 2.38 9.55
N ASN A 160 -17.00 3.55 8.96
CA ASN A 160 -17.47 4.87 9.38
C ASN A 160 -17.19 5.15 10.87
N GLY A 161 -16.02 4.71 11.35
CA GLY A 161 -15.61 4.79 12.73
C GLY A 161 -14.71 5.98 13.04
N LEU A 162 -14.69 6.38 14.30
CA LEU A 162 -13.72 7.32 14.86
C LEU A 162 -13.21 6.76 16.19
N THR A 163 -11.90 6.60 16.28
CA THR A 163 -11.26 6.13 17.52
C THR A 163 -10.14 7.10 17.92
N VAL A 164 -10.13 7.48 19.20
CA VAL A 164 -9.09 8.36 19.77
C VAL A 164 -8.31 7.56 20.81
N VAL A 165 -6.99 7.51 20.63
CA VAL A 165 -6.06 6.94 21.61
C VAL A 165 -5.34 8.09 22.30
N HIS A 166 -5.84 8.44 23.50
CA HIS A 166 -5.25 9.50 24.32
C HIS A 166 -3.89 9.06 24.87
N PRO A 167 -2.87 9.94 24.92
CA PRO A 167 -1.52 9.62 25.40
C PRO A 167 -1.47 8.89 26.75
N GLN A 168 -2.29 9.29 27.69
CA GLN A 168 -2.39 8.63 29.01
C GLN A 168 -2.96 7.21 28.95
N ARG A 169 -3.58 6.80 27.85
CA ARG A 169 -4.19 5.48 27.67
C ARG A 169 -3.44 4.56 26.72
N ILE A 170 -2.30 4.99 26.20
CA ILE A 170 -1.51 4.22 25.23
C ILE A 170 -1.17 2.83 25.76
N GLN A 171 -0.65 2.74 26.97
CA GLN A 171 -0.25 1.46 27.55
C GLN A 171 -1.43 0.50 27.76
N ALA A 172 -2.54 1.01 28.25
CA ALA A 172 -3.76 0.22 28.41
C ALA A 172 -4.35 -0.23 27.05
N PHE A 173 -4.28 0.64 26.03
CA PHE A 173 -4.74 0.33 24.69
C PHE A 173 -3.90 -0.78 24.05
N LEU A 174 -2.57 -0.71 24.16
CA LEU A 174 -1.66 -1.69 23.58
C LEU A 174 -1.61 -3.01 24.36
N GLN A 175 -1.95 -3.04 25.66
CA GLN A 175 -1.76 -4.20 26.52
C GLN A 175 -2.36 -5.49 25.94
N HIS A 176 -3.56 -5.42 25.38
CA HIS A 176 -4.28 -6.57 24.84
C HIS A 176 -4.36 -6.57 23.32
N LEU A 177 -3.71 -5.61 22.66
CA LEU A 177 -3.71 -5.52 21.19
C LEU A 177 -2.94 -6.70 20.60
N PRO A 178 -3.52 -7.49 19.68
CA PRO A 178 -2.81 -8.54 18.96
C PRO A 178 -1.60 -7.98 18.20
N VAL A 179 -0.48 -8.72 18.19
CA VAL A 179 0.76 -8.25 17.53
C VAL A 179 0.61 -8.07 16.02
N GLU A 180 -0.29 -8.81 15.39
CA GLU A 180 -0.60 -8.67 13.97
C GLU A 180 -1.22 -7.33 13.58
N ASN A 181 -1.74 -6.57 14.55
CA ASN A 181 -2.26 -5.23 14.32
C ASN A 181 -1.17 -4.16 14.29
N LEU A 182 0.07 -4.53 14.64
CA LEU A 182 1.21 -3.61 14.51
C LEU A 182 1.61 -3.44 13.06
N TRP A 183 1.86 -2.21 12.67
CA TRP A 183 2.35 -1.89 11.34
C TRP A 183 3.66 -2.62 11.03
N GLY A 184 3.71 -3.31 9.89
CA GLY A 184 4.86 -4.11 9.46
C GLY A 184 4.84 -5.57 9.94
N VAL A 185 3.84 -6.00 10.70
CA VAL A 185 3.66 -7.38 11.10
C VAL A 185 2.78 -8.12 10.09
N GLY A 186 3.41 -8.69 9.07
CA GLY A 186 2.77 -9.60 8.12
C GLY A 186 2.74 -11.06 8.63
N PRO A 187 2.15 -12.00 7.87
CA PRO A 187 1.96 -13.39 8.30
C PRO A 187 3.25 -14.08 8.77
N LYS A 188 4.37 -13.87 8.08
CA LYS A 188 5.66 -14.46 8.47
C LYS A 188 6.20 -13.89 9.79
N THR A 189 6.07 -12.58 9.98
CA THR A 189 6.50 -11.91 11.22
C THR A 189 5.59 -12.30 12.38
N LYS A 190 4.28 -12.39 12.14
CA LYS A 190 3.31 -12.90 13.11
C LYS A 190 3.69 -14.30 13.58
N GLN A 191 3.97 -15.23 12.66
CA GLN A 191 4.35 -16.59 13.00
C GLN A 191 5.61 -16.60 13.88
N LYS A 192 6.66 -15.85 13.51
CA LYS A 192 7.86 -15.74 14.34
C LYS A 192 7.59 -15.20 15.75
N MET A 193 6.67 -14.21 15.88
CA MET A 193 6.26 -13.71 17.20
C MET A 193 5.54 -14.81 18.01
N TYR A 194 4.67 -15.58 17.36
CA TYR A 194 3.95 -16.68 17.99
C TYR A 194 4.88 -17.82 18.42
N ASP A 195 5.93 -18.11 17.64
CA ASP A 195 6.96 -19.08 18.01
C ASP A 195 7.74 -18.63 19.27
N LEU A 196 7.81 -17.32 19.52
CA LEU A 196 8.32 -16.73 20.77
C LEU A 196 7.25 -16.63 21.87
N MET A 197 6.08 -17.23 21.70
CA MET A 197 4.92 -17.14 22.61
C MET A 197 4.40 -15.70 22.82
N VAL A 198 4.63 -14.82 21.83
CA VAL A 198 4.20 -13.42 21.87
C VAL A 198 2.98 -13.24 20.97
N HIS A 199 1.81 -13.03 21.58
CA HIS A 199 0.53 -12.87 20.91
C HIS A 199 -0.04 -11.45 21.02
N THR A 200 0.37 -10.69 22.03
CA THR A 200 -0.09 -9.32 22.26
C THR A 200 1.06 -8.33 22.37
N CYS A 201 0.76 -7.07 22.13
CA CYS A 201 1.75 -5.99 22.31
C CYS A 201 2.21 -5.86 23.76
N GLY A 202 1.36 -6.21 24.74
CA GLY A 202 1.76 -6.31 26.15
C GLY A 202 2.85 -7.36 26.36
N GLN A 203 2.71 -8.55 25.78
CA GLN A 203 3.73 -9.60 25.84
C GLN A 203 4.99 -9.19 25.06
N LEU A 204 4.83 -8.56 23.87
CA LEU A 204 5.95 -8.07 23.08
C LEU A 204 6.80 -7.04 23.85
N ARG A 205 6.18 -6.22 24.69
CA ARG A 205 6.87 -5.24 25.52
C ARG A 205 7.81 -5.87 26.57
N GLU A 206 7.50 -7.07 27.04
CA GLU A 206 8.31 -7.79 28.02
C GLU A 206 9.53 -8.48 27.38
N VAL A 207 9.57 -8.61 26.04
CA VAL A 207 10.72 -9.24 25.34
C VAL A 207 11.91 -8.29 25.34
N PRO A 208 13.11 -8.74 25.75
CA PRO A 208 14.32 -7.94 25.70
C PRO A 208 14.66 -7.49 24.28
N LEU A 209 15.19 -6.28 24.14
CA LEU A 209 15.55 -5.70 22.83
C LEU A 209 16.53 -6.57 22.06
N GLU A 210 17.49 -7.16 22.75
CA GLU A 210 18.53 -8.03 22.16
C GLU A 210 17.90 -9.23 21.46
N ILE A 211 16.87 -9.84 22.06
CA ILE A 211 16.12 -10.96 21.48
C ILE A 211 15.37 -10.48 20.23
N LEU A 212 14.70 -9.32 20.31
CA LEU A 212 13.98 -8.77 19.15
C LEU A 212 14.92 -8.43 18.01
N LYS A 213 16.12 -7.90 18.30
CA LYS A 213 17.14 -7.63 17.27
C LYS A 213 17.72 -8.91 16.65
N LEU A 214 17.90 -9.96 17.46
CA LEU A 214 18.37 -11.27 16.99
C LEU A 214 17.34 -11.88 15.99
N GLU A 215 16.05 -11.86 16.35
CA GLU A 215 15.01 -12.53 15.58
C GLU A 215 14.52 -11.70 14.37
N PHE A 216 14.46 -10.39 14.49
CA PHE A 216 13.84 -9.49 13.50
C PHE A 216 14.82 -8.50 12.85
N GLY A 217 16.11 -8.56 13.18
CA GLY A 217 17.13 -7.66 12.66
C GLY A 217 16.80 -6.19 12.98
N LYS A 218 16.88 -5.33 11.98
CA LYS A 218 16.56 -3.88 12.13
C LYS A 218 15.13 -3.63 12.61
N MET A 219 14.19 -4.50 12.26
CA MET A 219 12.80 -4.37 12.70
C MET A 219 12.61 -4.66 14.20
N GLY A 220 13.56 -5.35 14.84
CA GLY A 220 13.51 -5.62 16.27
C GLY A 220 13.46 -4.34 17.12
N GLN A 221 14.24 -3.33 16.77
CA GLN A 221 14.15 -2.01 17.43
C GLN A 221 12.79 -1.35 17.22
N VAL A 222 12.28 -1.42 15.99
CA VAL A 222 10.96 -0.85 15.66
C VAL A 222 9.84 -1.52 16.46
N PHE A 223 9.84 -2.85 16.56
CA PHE A 223 8.84 -3.59 17.33
C PHE A 223 8.95 -3.32 18.82
N TYR A 224 10.18 -3.17 19.33
CA TYR A 224 10.42 -2.78 20.72
C TYR A 224 9.79 -1.42 21.06
N ASP A 225 9.99 -0.42 20.19
CA ASP A 225 9.45 0.92 20.37
C ASP A 225 7.91 0.91 20.17
N PHE A 226 7.41 0.21 19.16
CA PHE A 226 5.98 0.11 18.86
C PHE A 226 5.18 -0.53 19.98
N ALA A 227 5.72 -1.59 20.63
CA ALA A 227 5.08 -2.22 21.79
C ALA A 227 4.95 -1.26 23.00
N ARG A 228 5.76 -0.20 23.01
CA ARG A 228 5.74 0.89 24.01
C ARG A 228 4.94 2.10 23.57
N GLY A 229 4.35 2.06 22.38
CA GLY A 229 3.60 3.17 21.79
C GLY A 229 4.48 4.31 21.29
N ILE A 230 5.77 4.05 21.07
CA ILE A 230 6.75 5.04 20.62
C ILE A 230 6.86 4.97 19.10
N ASP A 231 6.56 6.09 18.44
CA ASP A 231 6.79 6.30 17.01
C ASP A 231 7.13 7.77 16.77
N ASN A 232 8.41 8.03 16.57
CA ASN A 232 8.93 9.38 16.41
C ASN A 232 8.93 9.85 14.95
N ARG A 233 8.50 9.01 13.99
CA ARG A 233 8.46 9.39 12.58
C ARG A 233 7.53 10.60 12.39
N PRO A 234 7.98 11.65 11.68
CA PRO A 234 7.10 12.76 11.32
C PRO A 234 6.10 12.33 10.24
N VAL A 235 5.06 13.13 10.04
CA VAL A 235 4.24 13.11 8.82
C VAL A 235 5.06 13.80 7.74
N VAL A 236 5.31 13.11 6.62
CA VAL A 236 6.22 13.56 5.56
C VAL A 236 5.40 13.98 4.34
N THR A 237 5.57 15.21 3.91
CA THR A 237 4.87 15.78 2.74
C THR A 237 5.62 15.53 1.44
N ASP A 238 6.93 15.31 1.53
CA ASP A 238 7.80 15.15 0.37
C ASP A 238 8.01 13.67 0.06
N TRP A 239 7.79 13.30 -1.19
CA TRP A 239 8.03 11.96 -1.66
C TRP A 239 8.96 11.96 -2.86
N ILE A 240 9.96 11.10 -2.83
CA ILE A 240 10.90 10.92 -3.93
C ILE A 240 10.69 9.52 -4.51
N ARG A 241 10.31 9.47 -5.79
CA ARG A 241 10.16 8.20 -6.52
C ARG A 241 11.52 7.51 -6.63
N LYS A 242 11.66 6.31 -6.08
CA LYS A 242 12.90 5.53 -6.08
C LYS A 242 13.02 4.59 -7.28
N SER A 243 11.89 4.19 -7.86
CA SER A 243 11.84 3.29 -9.01
C SER A 243 10.55 3.43 -9.79
N VAL A 244 10.58 3.02 -11.05
CA VAL A 244 9.41 2.83 -11.91
C VAL A 244 9.48 1.41 -12.47
N GLY A 245 8.37 0.70 -12.49
CA GLY A 245 8.34 -0.67 -12.99
C GLY A 245 6.96 -1.09 -13.48
N CYS A 246 6.93 -2.21 -14.19
CA CYS A 246 5.72 -2.93 -14.56
C CYS A 246 5.93 -4.42 -14.31
N GLU A 247 4.87 -5.14 -13.98
CA GLU A 247 4.90 -6.59 -13.87
C GLU A 247 3.55 -7.18 -14.25
N GLU A 248 3.57 -8.35 -14.85
CA GLU A 248 2.39 -9.05 -15.30
C GLU A 248 2.42 -10.51 -14.84
N THR A 249 1.29 -10.98 -14.31
CA THR A 249 1.04 -12.38 -14.03
C THR A 249 0.25 -12.97 -15.19
N PHE A 250 0.85 -13.93 -15.91
CA PHE A 250 0.24 -14.53 -17.09
C PHE A 250 -0.82 -15.56 -16.73
N GLU A 251 -1.84 -15.72 -17.57
CA GLU A 251 -2.89 -16.73 -17.38
C GLU A 251 -2.33 -18.16 -17.37
N SER A 252 -1.30 -18.43 -18.20
CA SER A 252 -0.58 -19.69 -18.23
C SER A 252 0.93 -19.47 -18.09
N ASP A 253 1.62 -20.47 -17.56
CA ASP A 253 3.07 -20.37 -17.35
C ASP A 253 3.83 -20.34 -18.66
N ILE A 254 4.88 -19.52 -18.71
CA ILE A 254 5.76 -19.33 -19.88
C ILE A 254 6.95 -20.27 -19.75
N SER A 255 7.11 -21.19 -20.71
CA SER A 255 8.26 -22.10 -20.82
C SER A 255 9.03 -21.97 -22.14
N LYS A 256 8.35 -21.46 -23.18
CA LYS A 256 8.95 -21.35 -24.52
C LYS A 256 9.79 -20.08 -24.64
N PRO A 257 11.06 -20.17 -25.14
CA PRO A 257 11.92 -19.00 -25.32
C PRO A 257 11.29 -17.89 -26.18
N SER A 258 10.56 -18.25 -27.23
CA SER A 258 9.88 -17.27 -28.10
C SER A 258 8.80 -16.50 -27.34
N ALA A 259 7.99 -17.19 -26.53
CA ALA A 259 6.98 -16.53 -25.69
C ALA A 259 7.61 -15.64 -24.64
N ALA A 260 8.71 -16.08 -24.00
CA ALA A 260 9.45 -15.27 -23.03
C ALA A 260 9.99 -13.97 -23.63
N ILE A 261 10.48 -14.00 -24.86
CA ILE A 261 10.95 -12.80 -25.57
C ILE A 261 9.79 -11.86 -25.91
N ILE A 262 8.63 -12.39 -26.27
CA ILE A 262 7.44 -11.57 -26.59
C ILE A 262 6.98 -10.82 -25.34
N VAL A 263 6.78 -11.51 -24.23
CA VAL A 263 6.32 -10.88 -22.98
C VAL A 263 7.37 -9.90 -22.42
N LEU A 264 8.67 -10.22 -22.58
CA LEU A 264 9.75 -9.30 -22.23
C LEU A 264 9.68 -8.01 -23.05
N TYR A 265 9.43 -8.12 -24.37
CA TYR A 265 9.31 -6.97 -25.24
C TYR A 265 8.12 -6.09 -24.86
N GLN A 266 6.97 -6.70 -24.54
CA GLN A 266 5.79 -5.98 -24.08
C GLN A 266 6.09 -5.23 -22.76
N ALA A 267 6.75 -5.89 -21.80
CA ALA A 267 7.16 -5.26 -20.54
C ALA A 267 8.15 -4.09 -20.79
N VAL A 268 9.05 -4.18 -21.76
CA VAL A 268 9.96 -3.07 -22.13
C VAL A 268 9.17 -1.88 -22.67
N ILE A 269 8.22 -2.11 -23.56
CA ILE A 269 7.39 -1.03 -24.14
C ILE A 269 6.59 -0.33 -23.03
N GLU A 270 5.94 -1.09 -22.17
CA GLU A 270 5.18 -0.55 -21.04
C GLU A 270 6.08 0.24 -20.07
N LEU A 271 7.26 -0.29 -19.74
CA LEU A 271 8.21 0.40 -18.87
C LEU A 271 8.65 1.73 -19.45
N VAL A 272 8.97 1.78 -20.75
CA VAL A 272 9.34 3.01 -21.45
C VAL A 272 8.22 4.05 -21.40
N GLN A 273 6.97 3.64 -21.63
CA GLN A 273 5.81 4.54 -21.52
C GLN A 273 5.63 5.10 -20.09
N ARG A 274 5.80 4.26 -19.06
CA ARG A 274 5.72 4.68 -17.65
C ARG A 274 6.83 5.66 -17.29
N ILE A 275 8.06 5.40 -17.73
CA ILE A 275 9.20 6.31 -17.52
C ILE A 275 8.94 7.66 -18.17
N ALA A 276 8.53 7.68 -19.43
CA ALA A 276 8.24 8.91 -20.16
C ALA A 276 7.12 9.72 -19.49
N LYS A 277 6.06 9.05 -19.02
CA LYS A 277 4.93 9.70 -18.36
C LYS A 277 5.31 10.41 -17.08
N CYS A 278 6.22 9.84 -16.26
CA CYS A 278 6.60 10.40 -14.96
C CYS A 278 7.96 11.12 -14.96
N GLY A 279 8.64 11.19 -16.11
CA GLY A 279 9.95 11.83 -16.22
C GLY A 279 11.04 11.17 -15.34
N PHE A 280 10.90 9.86 -15.05
CA PHE A 280 11.81 9.19 -14.12
C PHE A 280 13.17 8.92 -14.77
N GLU A 281 14.23 9.24 -14.04
CA GLU A 281 15.61 8.95 -14.43
C GLU A 281 16.23 7.91 -13.50
N GLY A 282 16.72 6.82 -14.09
CA GLY A 282 17.39 5.75 -13.36
C GLY A 282 18.38 5.00 -14.26
N ARG A 283 19.32 4.30 -13.63
CA ARG A 283 20.45 3.62 -14.29
C ARG A 283 20.48 2.11 -14.07
N THR A 284 19.68 1.61 -13.14
CA THR A 284 19.66 0.17 -12.78
C THR A 284 18.40 -0.48 -13.31
N LEU A 285 18.54 -1.35 -14.30
CA LEU A 285 17.45 -2.21 -14.77
C LEU A 285 17.42 -3.49 -13.95
N THR A 286 16.26 -3.83 -13.42
CA THR A 286 15.99 -5.08 -12.70
C THR A 286 14.92 -5.88 -13.41
N LEU A 287 15.22 -7.13 -13.74
CA LEU A 287 14.29 -8.16 -14.17
C LEU A 287 13.83 -8.95 -12.93
N LYS A 288 12.53 -9.10 -12.76
CA LYS A 288 11.88 -9.96 -11.77
C LYS A 288 11.18 -11.10 -12.49
N VAL A 289 11.42 -12.32 -12.05
CA VAL A 289 10.72 -13.51 -12.55
C VAL A 289 10.20 -14.29 -11.34
N LYS A 290 8.92 -14.68 -11.39
CA LYS A 290 8.30 -15.56 -10.41
C LYS A 290 7.88 -16.85 -11.09
N TYR A 291 8.35 -17.99 -10.56
CA TYR A 291 8.06 -19.31 -11.10
C TYR A 291 6.68 -19.84 -10.68
N ALA A 292 6.26 -20.96 -11.27
CA ALA A 292 4.98 -21.60 -10.99
C ALA A 292 4.81 -21.99 -9.51
N ASP A 293 5.89 -22.36 -8.82
CA ASP A 293 5.95 -22.68 -7.40
C ASP A 293 6.00 -21.46 -6.48
N PHE A 294 5.85 -20.24 -7.03
CA PHE A 294 5.95 -18.94 -6.35
C PHE A 294 7.36 -18.55 -5.88
N THR A 295 8.39 -19.36 -6.14
CA THR A 295 9.76 -18.87 -5.96
C THR A 295 10.05 -17.72 -6.90
N GLN A 296 10.86 -16.76 -6.44
CA GLN A 296 11.12 -15.53 -7.18
C GLN A 296 12.62 -15.29 -7.29
N VAL A 297 13.04 -14.90 -8.48
CA VAL A 297 14.40 -14.45 -8.73
C VAL A 297 14.39 -13.04 -9.32
N THR A 298 15.41 -12.26 -8.94
CA THR A 298 15.69 -10.95 -9.54
C THR A 298 17.11 -10.96 -10.12
N ARG A 299 17.27 -10.20 -11.21
CA ARG A 299 18.57 -9.94 -11.84
C ARG A 299 18.66 -8.49 -12.18
N SER A 300 19.78 -7.85 -11.88
CA SER A 300 19.95 -6.41 -12.10
C SER A 300 21.22 -6.11 -12.88
N LEU A 301 21.18 -5.02 -13.65
CA LEU A 301 22.33 -4.43 -14.34
C LEU A 301 22.28 -2.92 -14.15
N THR A 302 23.38 -2.34 -13.68
CA THR A 302 23.54 -0.89 -13.57
C THR A 302 24.40 -0.38 -14.74
N GLN A 303 24.00 0.75 -15.32
CA GLN A 303 24.69 1.41 -16.41
C GLN A 303 25.25 2.76 -15.94
N ASN A 304 26.24 3.28 -16.67
CA ASN A 304 26.78 4.63 -16.42
C ASN A 304 25.88 5.73 -17.00
N LYS A 305 24.93 5.37 -17.89
CA LYS A 305 23.96 6.30 -18.48
C LYS A 305 22.56 6.06 -17.98
N VAL A 306 21.73 7.08 -18.02
CA VAL A 306 20.29 6.98 -17.74
C VAL A 306 19.62 6.13 -18.83
N LEU A 307 18.74 5.23 -18.42
CA LEU A 307 17.96 4.36 -19.30
C LEU A 307 16.62 5.02 -19.60
N ARG A 308 16.39 5.42 -20.86
CA ARG A 308 15.23 6.23 -21.22
C ARG A 308 14.30 5.56 -22.23
N ASP A 309 14.85 4.81 -23.16
CA ASP A 309 14.10 4.29 -24.29
C ASP A 309 14.27 2.77 -24.48
N LYS A 310 13.56 2.27 -25.47
CA LYS A 310 13.57 0.84 -25.84
C LYS A 310 14.98 0.37 -26.23
N ASP A 311 15.75 1.19 -26.92
CA ASP A 311 17.05 0.78 -27.46
C ASP A 311 18.11 0.72 -26.34
N ASP A 312 17.93 1.48 -25.26
CA ASP A 312 18.70 1.35 -24.04
C ASP A 312 18.31 0.09 -23.24
N ILE A 313 17.02 -0.19 -23.10
CA ILE A 313 16.47 -1.15 -22.14
C ILE A 313 16.41 -2.57 -22.71
N LEU A 314 15.97 -2.75 -23.96
CA LEU A 314 15.72 -4.08 -24.54
C LEU A 314 16.97 -4.97 -24.60
N PRO A 315 18.16 -4.48 -25.00
CA PRO A 315 19.36 -5.31 -24.99
C PRO A 315 19.74 -5.80 -23.60
N LEU A 316 19.61 -4.94 -22.57
CA LEU A 316 19.89 -5.27 -21.18
C LEU A 316 18.87 -6.27 -20.62
N ALA A 317 17.57 -6.06 -20.93
CA ALA A 317 16.51 -6.96 -20.51
C ALA A 317 16.70 -8.38 -21.10
N LYS A 318 17.11 -8.50 -22.37
CA LYS A 318 17.48 -9.79 -22.99
C LYS A 318 18.68 -10.43 -22.29
N GLN A 319 19.70 -9.64 -21.95
CA GLN A 319 20.88 -10.13 -21.22
C GLN A 319 20.50 -10.62 -19.81
N LEU A 320 19.57 -9.95 -19.12
CA LEU A 320 19.07 -10.37 -17.82
C LEU A 320 18.23 -11.65 -17.93
N LEU A 321 17.34 -11.74 -18.93
CA LEU A 321 16.52 -12.93 -19.17
C LEU A 321 17.36 -14.16 -19.48
N ALA A 322 18.49 -14.02 -20.22
CA ALA A 322 19.39 -15.11 -20.51
C ALA A 322 20.05 -15.74 -19.26
N LYS A 323 20.04 -15.00 -18.13
CA LYS A 323 20.56 -15.50 -16.82
C LYS A 323 19.48 -16.20 -15.97
N VAL A 324 18.26 -16.37 -16.50
CA VAL A 324 17.14 -17.01 -15.83
C VAL A 324 16.86 -18.36 -16.49
N ASP A 325 16.85 -19.42 -15.72
CA ASP A 325 16.44 -20.75 -16.21
C ASP A 325 14.92 -20.88 -16.14
N PHE A 326 14.27 -20.73 -17.30
CA PHE A 326 12.82 -20.91 -17.45
C PHE A 326 12.46 -22.09 -18.34
N LYS A 327 13.43 -22.82 -18.87
CA LYS A 327 13.17 -24.02 -19.69
C LYS A 327 12.75 -25.19 -18.82
N GLN A 328 13.41 -25.37 -17.68
CA GLN A 328 13.08 -26.41 -16.70
C GLN A 328 12.05 -25.93 -15.68
N HIS A 329 12.00 -24.63 -15.40
CA HIS A 329 11.13 -24.00 -14.43
C HIS A 329 10.29 -22.91 -15.10
N PRO A 330 9.08 -23.25 -15.61
CA PRO A 330 8.19 -22.26 -16.23
C PRO A 330 7.85 -21.14 -15.26
N PHE A 331 7.80 -19.90 -15.78
CA PHE A 331 7.49 -18.75 -14.94
C PHE A 331 6.08 -18.23 -15.18
N ARG A 332 5.47 -17.79 -14.08
CA ARG A 332 4.09 -17.25 -14.05
C ARG A 332 4.02 -15.74 -14.14
N LEU A 333 5.10 -15.04 -13.80
CA LEU A 333 5.16 -13.57 -13.77
C LEU A 333 6.51 -13.10 -14.26
N LEU A 334 6.48 -12.03 -15.04
CA LEU A 334 7.66 -11.27 -15.42
C LEU A 334 7.42 -9.79 -15.12
N GLY A 335 8.44 -9.12 -14.58
CA GLY A 335 8.43 -7.69 -14.35
C GLY A 335 9.77 -7.06 -14.67
N LEU A 336 9.72 -5.79 -15.07
CA LEU A 336 10.88 -4.95 -15.26
C LEU A 336 10.73 -3.69 -14.42
N SER A 337 11.84 -3.22 -13.83
CA SER A 337 11.86 -1.94 -13.16
C SER A 337 13.18 -1.23 -13.38
N ILE A 338 13.12 0.11 -13.40
CA ILE A 338 14.29 0.98 -13.35
C ILE A 338 14.32 1.66 -11.99
N SER A 339 15.49 1.70 -11.36
CA SER A 339 15.73 2.39 -10.11
C SER A 339 16.93 3.33 -10.23
N ARG A 340 16.96 4.32 -9.31
CA ARG A 340 18.13 5.17 -9.10
C ARG A 340 19.23 4.39 -8.39
N THR A 341 20.47 4.80 -8.58
CA THR A 341 21.59 4.36 -7.75
C THR A 341 21.61 5.18 -6.45
N ASP A 342 22.28 4.69 -5.42
CA ASP A 342 22.43 5.42 -4.15
C ASP A 342 23.06 6.81 -4.34
N ASN A 343 23.92 6.97 -5.36
CA ASN A 343 24.55 8.26 -5.70
C ASN A 343 23.56 9.24 -6.36
N ASP A 344 22.50 8.75 -6.99
CA ASP A 344 21.50 9.61 -7.65
C ASP A 344 20.46 10.17 -6.67
N GLN A 345 20.45 9.70 -5.41
CA GLN A 345 19.48 10.14 -4.39
C GLN A 345 19.78 11.51 -3.79
N HIS A 346 20.97 12.08 -4.03
CA HIS A 346 21.41 13.32 -3.39
C HIS A 346 21.18 14.61 -4.21
N GLU A 347 20.74 14.51 -5.47
CA GLU A 347 20.77 15.64 -6.41
C GLU A 347 19.39 16.21 -6.82
N GLU A 348 18.26 15.69 -6.33
CA GLU A 348 16.97 16.22 -6.77
C GLU A 348 16.20 17.02 -5.73
N PRO A 349 15.52 18.11 -6.16
CA PRO A 349 14.58 18.82 -5.31
C PRO A 349 13.44 17.88 -4.88
N ARG A 350 13.10 17.92 -3.61
CA ARG A 350 11.96 17.20 -3.04
C ARG A 350 10.70 17.66 -3.77
N GLN A 351 10.00 16.72 -4.43
CA GLN A 351 8.71 17.02 -5.01
C GLN A 351 7.69 17.20 -3.89
N GLN A 352 7.08 18.37 -3.82
CA GLN A 352 5.92 18.57 -2.97
C GLN A 352 4.68 17.95 -3.64
N TRP A 353 3.82 17.35 -2.83
CA TRP A 353 2.54 16.85 -3.28
C TRP A 353 1.68 18.00 -3.80
N HIS A 354 1.30 17.94 -5.06
CA HIS A 354 0.25 18.79 -5.58
C HIS A 354 -1.03 17.96 -5.71
N THR A 355 -2.16 18.57 -5.37
CA THR A 355 -3.50 18.01 -5.56
C THR A 355 -3.65 17.49 -6.99
N GLY A 356 -3.81 16.17 -7.16
CA GLY A 356 -3.95 15.51 -8.45
C GLY A 356 -2.82 14.56 -8.87
N GLU A 357 -1.64 14.62 -8.22
CA GLU A 357 -0.54 13.69 -8.46
C GLU A 357 -0.31 12.78 -7.25
N LEU A 358 -1.12 11.75 -7.12
CA LEU A 358 -0.87 10.71 -6.12
C LEU A 358 0.30 9.83 -6.56
N PRO A 359 1.18 9.40 -5.60
CA PRO A 359 2.41 8.66 -5.89
C PRO A 359 2.16 7.24 -6.38
N PHE A 360 0.92 6.84 -6.48
CA PHE A 360 0.54 5.47 -6.75
C PHE A 360 0.16 5.32 -8.21
N GLU A 361 0.92 4.52 -8.95
CA GLU A 361 0.50 4.06 -10.26
C GLU A 361 -0.52 2.93 -10.10
N PRO A 362 -1.50 2.81 -11.02
CA PRO A 362 -2.42 1.69 -11.02
C PRO A 362 -1.64 0.39 -11.23
N TYR A 363 -2.01 -0.62 -10.47
CA TYR A 363 -1.56 -2.00 -10.66
C TYR A 363 -1.95 -2.53 -12.03
#